data_097c48273b7dbd161a935eb3133b82fc
#
_entry.id   097c48273b7dbd161a935eb3133b82fc
#
_cell.length_a   1.000
_cell.length_b   1.000
_cell.length_c   1.000
_cell.angle_alpha   90.00
_cell.angle_beta   90.00
_cell.angle_gamma   90.00
#
_symmetry.space_group_name_H-M   'P 1'
#
loop_
_entity.id
_entity.type
_entity.pdbx_description
1 polymer ?
#
loop_
_entity_poly.entity_id
_entity_poly.type
_entity_poly.pdbx_seq_one_letter_code
_entity_poly.pdbx_strand_id
1 'polypeptide(L)'
;MSFIPPQNFGMVECDLYRSGAPTELNFPFLEKLQLRKIIYLAPDECSEMFLNWLAEQQIELIQLGDDAGHRSPWKPVSEDVVVQGLHLLLDPQNYPLLVMCNLGRHRTGTMIGCLRKLQGWNLTSILEEYRRHAGSKFRLLNEQFIELFDCDLVPTSGRWRAP
;
A
#
# COMPACT_ATOMS: atom_id res chain seq x y z
N MET A 1 -9.71 27.03 3.13
CA MET A 1 -9.65 25.85 2.25
C MET A 1 -9.40 24.63 3.12
N SER A 2 -10.29 23.67 3.11
CA SER A 2 -10.10 22.43 3.87
C SER A 2 -9.38 21.41 3.01
N PHE A 3 -8.44 20.67 3.63
CA PHE A 3 -7.74 19.58 2.98
C PHE A 3 -8.32 18.26 3.49
N ILE A 4 -8.90 17.50 2.59
CA ILE A 4 -9.61 16.26 2.92
C ILE A 4 -8.72 15.09 2.49
N PRO A 5 -8.22 14.28 3.45
CA PRO A 5 -7.44 13.09 3.10
C PRO A 5 -8.32 12.03 2.44
N PRO A 6 -7.74 11.17 1.61
CA PRO A 6 -8.45 10.00 1.10
C PRO A 6 -8.97 9.10 2.23
N GLN A 7 -9.98 8.32 1.91
CA GLN A 7 -10.49 7.35 2.88
C GLN A 7 -9.36 6.45 3.41
N ASN A 8 -9.42 6.13 4.68
CA ASN A 8 -8.47 5.22 5.33
C ASN A 8 -7.00 5.65 5.19
N PHE A 9 -6.76 6.96 5.08
CA PHE A 9 -5.42 7.52 4.97
C PHE A 9 -4.63 7.30 6.27
N GLY A 10 -3.35 6.98 6.11
CA GLY A 10 -2.41 6.87 7.23
C GLY A 10 -0.97 7.12 6.78
N MET A 11 -0.15 7.56 7.72
CA MET A 11 1.30 7.61 7.56
C MET A 11 1.88 6.30 8.08
N VAL A 12 2.63 5.61 7.23
CA VAL A 12 3.31 4.35 7.59
C VAL A 12 4.68 4.65 8.19
N GLU A 13 5.45 5.42 7.46
CA GLU A 13 6.79 5.90 7.80
C GLU A 13 6.94 7.33 7.30
N CYS A 14 8.08 7.96 7.56
CA CYS A 14 8.39 9.25 6.95
C CYS A 14 8.32 9.13 5.42
N ASP A 15 7.49 9.97 4.79
CA ASP A 15 7.26 10.00 3.35
C ASP A 15 6.68 8.71 2.75
N LEU A 16 6.17 7.81 3.57
CA LEU A 16 5.43 6.63 3.14
C LEU A 16 4.01 6.67 3.70
N TYR A 17 3.05 6.66 2.80
CA TYR A 17 1.64 6.80 3.12
C TYR A 17 0.82 5.63 2.59
N ARG A 18 -0.37 5.46 3.16
CA ARG A 18 -1.34 4.45 2.74
C ARG A 18 -2.73 5.06 2.67
N SER A 19 -3.57 4.59 1.74
CA SER A 19 -4.96 5.02 1.65
C SER A 19 -5.81 4.11 0.77
N GLY A 20 -7.11 4.35 0.76
CA GLY A 20 -7.99 3.93 -0.32
C GLY A 20 -7.85 4.84 -1.54
N ALA A 21 -8.55 4.49 -2.62
CA ALA A 21 -8.51 5.27 -3.86
C ALA A 21 -9.06 6.68 -3.63
N PRO A 22 -8.34 7.72 -4.06
CA PRO A 22 -8.78 9.09 -3.86
C PRO A 22 -9.89 9.50 -4.82
N THR A 23 -10.64 10.51 -4.41
CA THR A 23 -11.56 11.26 -5.27
C THR A 23 -10.97 12.64 -5.52
N GLU A 24 -11.60 13.42 -6.40
CA GLU A 24 -11.18 14.82 -6.66
C GLU A 24 -11.08 15.66 -5.39
N LEU A 25 -11.95 15.41 -4.44
CA LEU A 25 -11.94 16.14 -3.16
C LEU A 25 -10.64 15.96 -2.37
N ASN A 26 -9.91 14.88 -2.66
CA ASN A 26 -8.68 14.54 -1.96
C ASN A 26 -7.42 15.08 -2.64
N PHE A 27 -7.52 15.51 -3.90
CA PHE A 27 -6.35 15.94 -4.66
C PHE A 27 -5.58 17.07 -4.00
N PRO A 28 -6.24 18.15 -3.51
CA PRO A 28 -5.51 19.22 -2.82
C PRO A 28 -4.74 18.75 -1.58
N PHE A 29 -5.26 17.75 -0.87
CA PHE A 29 -4.54 17.14 0.25
C PHE A 29 -3.30 16.38 -0.23
N LEU A 30 -3.46 15.54 -1.26
CA LEU A 30 -2.37 14.74 -1.81
C LEU A 30 -1.25 15.59 -2.41
N GLU A 31 -1.60 16.72 -3.04
CA GLU A 31 -0.62 17.65 -3.59
C GLU A 31 0.36 18.16 -2.53
N LYS A 32 -0.09 18.32 -1.29
CA LYS A 32 0.78 18.74 -0.18
C LYS A 32 1.83 17.70 0.19
N LEU A 33 1.60 16.43 -0.12
CA LEU A 33 2.53 15.36 0.18
C LEU A 33 3.71 15.32 -0.81
N GLN A 34 3.61 16.00 -1.94
CA GLN A 34 4.64 16.04 -2.98
C GLN A 34 5.08 14.63 -3.40
N LEU A 35 4.10 13.76 -3.64
CA LEU A 35 4.33 12.37 -3.99
C LEU A 35 5.14 12.25 -5.28
N ARG A 36 6.08 11.32 -5.28
CA ARG A 36 6.82 10.94 -6.48
C ARG A 36 6.15 9.79 -7.20
N LYS A 37 5.70 8.80 -6.46
CA LYS A 37 5.08 7.59 -7.01
C LYS A 37 3.88 7.15 -6.18
N ILE A 38 2.98 6.46 -6.85
CA ILE A 38 1.84 5.77 -6.22
C ILE A 38 1.87 4.31 -6.66
N ILE A 39 1.81 3.40 -5.71
CA ILE A 39 1.62 1.97 -5.96
C ILE A 39 0.14 1.67 -5.78
N TYR A 40 -0.49 1.19 -6.84
CA TYR A 40 -1.90 0.83 -6.85
C TYR A 40 -2.06 -0.68 -6.93
N LEU A 41 -2.65 -1.28 -5.90
CA LEU A 41 -2.72 -2.73 -5.69
C LEU A 41 -4.06 -3.35 -6.11
N ALA A 42 -4.83 -2.69 -6.94
CA ALA A 42 -6.10 -3.22 -7.44
C ALA A 42 -6.03 -3.49 -8.94
N PRO A 43 -6.76 -4.51 -9.44
CA PRO A 43 -6.80 -4.82 -10.86
C PRO A 43 -7.67 -3.84 -11.66
N ASP A 44 -8.48 -3.03 -10.98
CA ASP A 44 -9.42 -2.12 -11.60
C ASP A 44 -8.68 -0.97 -12.31
N GLU A 45 -9.26 -0.52 -13.40
CA GLU A 45 -8.76 0.66 -14.09
C GLU A 45 -8.97 1.91 -13.25
N CYS A 46 -7.98 2.81 -13.27
CA CYS A 46 -8.11 4.11 -12.65
C CYS A 46 -9.00 5.02 -13.49
N SER A 47 -9.72 5.93 -12.83
CA SER A 47 -10.53 6.93 -13.52
C SER A 47 -9.64 7.84 -14.39
N GLU A 48 -10.19 8.30 -15.51
CA GLU A 48 -9.50 9.25 -16.40
C GLU A 48 -9.10 10.52 -15.64
N MET A 49 -9.95 10.98 -14.77
CA MET A 49 -9.71 12.15 -13.95
C MET A 49 -8.51 11.98 -13.01
N PHE A 50 -8.38 10.82 -12.39
CA PHE A 50 -7.22 10.50 -11.56
C PHE A 50 -5.92 10.43 -12.39
N LEU A 51 -5.99 9.78 -13.56
CA LEU A 51 -4.83 9.68 -14.45
C LEU A 51 -4.39 11.05 -14.96
N ASN A 52 -5.32 11.94 -15.28
CA ASN A 52 -5.00 13.31 -15.69
C ASN A 52 -4.33 14.09 -14.56
N TRP A 53 -4.86 13.98 -13.35
CA TRP A 53 -4.27 14.62 -12.18
C TRP A 53 -2.84 14.12 -11.92
N LEU A 54 -2.61 12.80 -12.03
CA LEU A 54 -1.26 12.23 -11.89
C LEU A 54 -0.28 12.83 -12.92
N ALA A 55 -0.73 12.96 -14.16
CA ALA A 55 0.09 13.56 -15.23
C ALA A 55 0.42 15.03 -14.93
N GLU A 56 -0.56 15.81 -14.48
CA GLU A 56 -0.36 17.22 -14.09
C GLU A 56 0.63 17.36 -12.95
N GLN A 57 0.59 16.45 -11.97
CA GLN A 57 1.46 16.46 -10.80
C GLN A 57 2.81 15.77 -11.05
N GLN A 58 3.00 15.17 -12.23
CA GLN A 58 4.20 14.38 -12.57
C GLN A 58 4.44 13.22 -11.59
N ILE A 59 3.36 12.56 -11.16
CA ILE A 59 3.40 11.39 -10.28
C ILE A 59 3.36 10.12 -11.14
N GLU A 60 4.31 9.24 -10.94
CA GLU A 60 4.33 7.94 -11.59
C GLU A 60 3.39 6.96 -10.89
N LEU A 61 2.48 6.35 -11.64
CA LEU A 61 1.59 5.30 -11.16
C LEU A 61 2.17 3.93 -11.49
N ILE A 62 2.38 3.11 -10.48
CA ILE A 62 2.80 1.72 -10.64
C ILE A 62 1.63 0.82 -10.21
N GLN A 63 0.99 0.19 -11.17
CA GLN A 63 -0.10 -0.74 -10.90
C GLN A 63 0.44 -2.15 -10.75
N LEU A 64 0.31 -2.71 -9.55
CA LEU A 64 0.66 -4.09 -9.22
C LEU A 64 -0.64 -4.85 -8.94
N GLY A 65 -1.38 -5.16 -9.98
CA GLY A 65 -2.57 -6.00 -9.89
C GLY A 65 -2.28 -7.37 -10.46
N ASP A 66 -2.97 -8.39 -9.95
CA ASP A 66 -2.96 -9.68 -10.60
C ASP A 66 -3.76 -9.60 -11.89
N ASP A 67 -3.14 -9.92 -13.01
CA ASP A 67 -3.79 -10.10 -14.32
C ASP A 67 -4.80 -11.26 -14.32
N ALA A 68 -4.91 -11.96 -13.22
CA ALA A 68 -5.84 -13.06 -13.08
C ALA A 68 -7.25 -12.53 -12.86
N GLY A 69 -7.94 -12.16 -13.93
CA GLY A 69 -9.37 -11.81 -13.94
C GLY A 69 -10.28 -12.91 -13.38
N HIS A 70 -9.74 -13.85 -12.63
CA HIS A 70 -10.42 -14.99 -12.05
C HIS A 70 -10.17 -15.15 -10.55
N ARG A 71 -9.44 -14.22 -9.89
CA ARG A 71 -9.23 -14.34 -8.46
C ARG A 71 -10.42 -13.84 -7.67
N SER A 72 -10.86 -14.67 -6.74
CA SER A 72 -11.84 -14.28 -5.74
C SER A 72 -11.37 -13.03 -5.00
N PRO A 73 -12.24 -12.01 -4.81
CA PRO A 73 -11.88 -10.83 -4.03
C PRO A 73 -11.53 -11.15 -2.57
N TRP A 74 -11.83 -12.35 -2.11
CA TRP A 74 -11.54 -12.83 -0.77
C TRP A 74 -10.14 -13.40 -0.60
N LYS A 75 -9.46 -13.71 -1.70
CA LYS A 75 -8.08 -14.22 -1.64
C LYS A 75 -7.11 -13.07 -1.38
N PRO A 76 -6.06 -13.31 -0.59
CA PRO A 76 -4.97 -12.35 -0.42
C PRO A 76 -4.35 -11.99 -1.78
N VAL A 77 -3.72 -10.82 -1.84
CA VAL A 77 -2.85 -10.44 -2.94
C VAL A 77 -1.74 -11.51 -3.10
N SER A 78 -1.27 -11.73 -4.33
CA SER A 78 -0.26 -12.77 -4.56
C SER A 78 1.08 -12.43 -3.90
N GLU A 79 1.84 -13.46 -3.59
CA GLU A 79 3.19 -13.32 -3.05
C GLU A 79 4.08 -12.51 -4.00
N ASP A 80 4.00 -12.78 -5.31
CA ASP A 80 4.78 -12.04 -6.31
C ASP A 80 4.50 -10.55 -6.29
N VAL A 81 3.24 -10.16 -6.19
CA VAL A 81 2.83 -8.75 -6.08
C VAL A 81 3.40 -8.11 -4.81
N VAL A 82 3.33 -8.82 -3.69
CA VAL A 82 3.89 -8.35 -2.42
C VAL A 82 5.40 -8.16 -2.52
N VAL A 83 6.11 -9.13 -3.08
CA VAL A 83 7.57 -9.05 -3.26
C VAL A 83 7.94 -7.87 -4.15
N GLN A 84 7.27 -7.69 -5.28
CA GLN A 84 7.50 -6.54 -6.17
C GLN A 84 7.24 -5.22 -5.46
N GLY A 85 6.12 -5.14 -4.74
CA GLY A 85 5.77 -3.94 -3.98
C GLY A 85 6.79 -3.62 -2.91
N LEU A 86 7.25 -4.63 -2.17
CA LEU A 86 8.26 -4.44 -1.13
C LEU A 86 9.60 -3.96 -1.70
N HIS A 87 10.01 -4.44 -2.88
CA HIS A 87 11.20 -3.90 -3.55
C HIS A 87 11.06 -2.40 -3.84
N LEU A 88 9.89 -1.98 -4.27
CA LEU A 88 9.61 -0.55 -4.49
C LEU A 88 9.63 0.25 -3.19
N LEU A 89 9.07 -0.31 -2.11
CA LEU A 89 9.06 0.33 -0.79
C LEU A 89 10.46 0.44 -0.17
N LEU A 90 11.36 -0.43 -0.53
CA LEU A 90 12.74 -0.42 -0.01
C LEU A 90 13.66 0.54 -0.77
N ASP A 91 13.24 1.03 -1.92
CA ASP A 91 14.04 1.96 -2.73
C ASP A 91 13.72 3.41 -2.35
N PRO A 92 14.68 4.13 -1.75
CA PRO A 92 14.48 5.52 -1.33
C PRO A 92 14.21 6.48 -2.49
N GLN A 93 14.58 6.12 -3.71
CA GLN A 93 14.35 6.96 -4.88
C GLN A 93 12.87 7.06 -5.26
N ASN A 94 12.04 6.16 -4.74
CA ASN A 94 10.61 6.16 -5.00
C ASN A 94 9.82 7.12 -4.08
N TYR A 95 10.47 7.66 -3.06
CA TYR A 95 9.81 8.49 -2.05
C TYR A 95 9.74 9.97 -2.42
N PRO A 96 8.71 10.71 -1.97
CA PRO A 96 7.55 10.29 -1.17
C PRO A 96 6.61 9.35 -1.94
N LEU A 97 6.08 8.33 -1.26
CA LEU A 97 5.38 7.20 -1.86
C LEU A 97 4.03 6.94 -1.17
N LEU A 98 3.00 6.70 -1.97
CA LEU A 98 1.69 6.27 -1.50
C LEU A 98 1.39 4.86 -1.98
N VAL A 99 0.98 3.98 -1.05
CA VAL A 99 0.44 2.66 -1.37
C VAL A 99 -1.07 2.69 -1.21
N MET A 100 -1.80 2.28 -2.23
CA MET A 100 -3.26 2.30 -2.17
C MET A 100 -3.90 1.10 -2.87
N CYS A 101 -5.12 0.83 -2.49
CA CYS A 101 -6.06 -0.03 -3.18
C CYS A 101 -7.43 0.63 -3.09
N ASN A 102 -8.51 -0.03 -3.50
CA ASN A 102 -9.83 0.61 -3.56
C ASN A 102 -10.27 1.20 -2.21
N LEU A 103 -10.17 0.44 -1.14
CA LEU A 103 -10.58 0.86 0.21
C LEU A 103 -9.41 1.08 1.18
N GLY A 104 -8.20 0.75 0.79
CA GLY A 104 -7.03 0.86 1.66
C GLY A 104 -6.99 -0.15 2.80
N ARG A 105 -7.76 -1.24 2.71
CA ARG A 105 -7.93 -2.21 3.80
C ARG A 105 -7.11 -3.48 3.60
N HIS A 106 -7.40 -4.24 2.55
CA HIS A 106 -6.96 -5.64 2.43
C HIS A 106 -5.64 -5.79 1.67
N ARG A 107 -5.59 -5.36 0.42
CA ARG A 107 -4.35 -5.45 -0.38
C ARG A 107 -3.27 -4.53 0.19
N THR A 108 -3.64 -3.29 0.45
CA THR A 108 -2.75 -2.33 1.13
C THR A 108 -2.35 -2.84 2.51
N GLY A 109 -3.29 -3.33 3.31
CA GLY A 109 -3.02 -3.85 4.64
C GLY A 109 -2.09 -5.05 4.64
N THR A 110 -2.23 -5.96 3.67
CA THR A 110 -1.34 -7.12 3.52
C THR A 110 0.08 -6.67 3.15
N MET A 111 0.21 -5.76 2.20
CA MET A 111 1.51 -5.19 1.80
C MET A 111 2.22 -4.53 2.97
N ILE A 112 1.53 -3.67 3.69
CA ILE A 112 2.11 -2.96 4.85
C ILE A 112 2.42 -3.93 5.99
N GLY A 113 1.58 -4.95 6.21
CA GLY A 113 1.84 -5.99 7.19
C GLY A 113 3.14 -6.74 6.91
N CYS A 114 3.37 -7.09 5.65
CA CYS A 114 4.63 -7.73 5.23
C CYS A 114 5.84 -6.79 5.37
N LEU A 115 5.67 -5.49 5.09
CA LEU A 115 6.71 -4.50 5.36
C LEU A 115 7.06 -4.44 6.85
N ARG A 116 6.06 -4.42 7.73
CA ARG A 116 6.30 -4.42 9.19
C ARG A 116 7.03 -5.67 9.63
N LYS A 117 6.75 -6.80 8.99
CA LYS A 117 7.48 -8.05 9.26
C LYS A 117 8.96 -7.92 8.90
N LEU A 118 9.28 -7.32 7.73
CA LEU A 118 10.67 -6.99 7.35
C LEU A 118 11.33 -6.06 8.34
N GLN A 119 10.57 -5.15 8.94
CA GLN A 119 11.06 -4.20 9.95
C GLN A 119 11.27 -4.83 11.33
N GLY A 120 10.90 -6.09 11.49
CA GLY A 120 11.07 -6.80 12.76
C GLY A 120 9.99 -6.54 13.80
N TRP A 121 8.81 -6.03 13.39
CA TRP A 121 7.68 -5.88 14.30
C TRP A 121 7.19 -7.25 14.79
N ASN A 122 6.71 -7.31 16.03
CA ASN A 122 6.05 -8.52 16.50
C ASN A 122 4.69 -8.71 15.80
N LEU A 123 4.28 -9.97 15.68
CA LEU A 123 3.06 -10.32 14.93
C LEU A 123 1.81 -9.64 15.51
N THR A 124 1.69 -9.54 16.83
CA THR A 124 0.54 -8.90 17.48
C THR A 124 0.39 -7.45 17.04
N SER A 125 1.47 -6.69 17.01
CA SER A 125 1.46 -5.29 16.57
C SER A 125 1.14 -5.15 15.08
N ILE A 126 1.66 -6.06 14.25
CA ILE A 126 1.37 -6.09 12.81
C ILE A 126 -0.12 -6.33 12.57
N LEU A 127 -0.70 -7.34 13.22
CA LEU A 127 -2.11 -7.68 13.04
C LEU A 127 -3.03 -6.61 13.63
N GLU A 128 -2.62 -5.94 14.69
CA GLU A 128 -3.37 -4.81 15.25
C GLU A 128 -3.44 -3.65 14.26
N GLU A 129 -2.32 -3.29 13.62
CA GLU A 129 -2.30 -2.27 12.58
C GLU A 129 -3.20 -2.66 11.40
N TYR A 130 -3.13 -3.91 10.94
CA TYR A 130 -3.99 -4.41 9.88
C TYR A 130 -5.47 -4.26 10.25
N ARG A 131 -5.86 -4.72 11.44
CA ARG A 131 -7.25 -4.67 11.92
C ARG A 131 -7.74 -3.24 12.13
N ARG A 132 -6.88 -2.35 12.58
CA ARG A 132 -7.23 -0.95 12.78
C ARG A 132 -7.66 -0.28 11.47
N HIS A 133 -7.01 -0.61 10.36
CA HIS A 133 -7.37 -0.10 9.05
C HIS A 133 -8.51 -0.88 8.37
N ALA A 134 -8.65 -2.15 8.64
CA ALA A 134 -9.71 -2.98 8.09
C ALA A 134 -11.02 -2.86 8.89
N GLY A 135 -10.94 -2.52 10.17
CA GLY A 135 -12.07 -2.43 11.09
C GLY A 135 -12.73 -3.79 11.27
N SER A 136 -14.07 -3.81 11.30
CA SER A 136 -14.83 -5.05 11.39
C SER A 136 -14.74 -5.93 10.14
N LYS A 137 -14.12 -5.46 9.09
CA LYS A 137 -13.97 -6.16 7.80
C LYS A 137 -12.64 -6.91 7.67
N PHE A 138 -11.87 -7.06 8.75
CA PHE A 138 -10.62 -7.80 8.71
C PHE A 138 -10.83 -9.24 8.23
N ARG A 139 -9.81 -9.81 7.56
CA ARG A 139 -9.88 -11.15 6.95
C ARG A 139 -8.77 -12.02 7.50
N LEU A 140 -9.15 -13.20 8.02
CA LEU A 140 -8.19 -14.17 8.56
C LEU A 140 -7.19 -14.66 7.52
N LEU A 141 -7.60 -14.78 6.25
CA LEU A 141 -6.69 -15.18 5.17
C LEU A 141 -5.58 -14.16 4.94
N ASN A 142 -5.85 -12.86 5.10
CA ASN A 142 -4.83 -11.83 4.99
C ASN A 142 -3.88 -11.88 6.20
N GLU A 143 -4.40 -12.10 7.39
CA GLU A 143 -3.57 -12.27 8.59
C GLU A 143 -2.66 -13.50 8.47
N GLN A 144 -3.20 -14.60 7.99
CA GLN A 144 -2.41 -15.81 7.73
C GLN A 144 -1.33 -15.57 6.68
N PHE A 145 -1.65 -14.85 5.61
CA PHE A 145 -0.66 -14.50 4.59
C PHE A 145 0.50 -13.72 5.21
N ILE A 146 0.21 -12.70 6.02
CA ILE A 146 1.25 -11.91 6.68
C ILE A 146 2.10 -12.78 7.61
N GLU A 147 1.45 -13.63 8.41
CA GLU A 147 2.14 -14.52 9.35
C GLU A 147 3.11 -15.46 8.64
N LEU A 148 2.68 -16.04 7.52
CA LEU A 148 3.44 -17.05 6.78
C LEU A 148 4.39 -16.45 5.73
N PHE A 149 4.34 -15.14 5.48
CA PHE A 149 5.18 -14.49 4.48
C PHE A 149 6.66 -14.71 4.78
N ASP A 150 7.39 -15.18 3.78
CA ASP A 150 8.83 -15.44 3.88
C ASP A 150 9.62 -14.15 3.57
N CYS A 151 10.20 -13.56 4.60
CA CYS A 151 11.00 -12.35 4.47
C CYS A 151 12.29 -12.55 3.68
N ASP A 152 12.77 -13.78 3.54
CA ASP A 152 13.98 -14.07 2.77
C ASP A 152 13.77 -13.89 1.27
N LEU A 153 12.52 -13.84 0.80
CA LEU A 153 12.18 -13.51 -0.59
C LEU A 153 12.54 -12.07 -0.96
N VAL A 154 12.71 -11.20 0.03
CA VAL A 154 13.04 -9.79 -0.17
C VAL A 154 14.36 -9.49 0.54
N PRO A 155 15.52 -9.62 -0.15
CA PRO A 155 16.80 -9.29 0.44
C PRO A 155 16.85 -7.81 0.80
N THR A 156 17.05 -7.52 2.07
CA THR A 156 17.18 -6.14 2.55
C THR A 156 18.66 -5.77 2.61
N SER A 157 19.11 -4.85 1.77
CA SER A 157 20.40 -4.22 1.93
C SER A 157 20.34 -3.17 3.04
N GLY A 158 20.43 -3.61 4.28
CA GLY A 158 20.80 -2.78 5.43
C GLY A 158 19.86 -1.68 5.94
N ARG A 159 18.99 -1.09 5.13
CA ARG A 159 18.24 0.12 5.51
C ARG A 159 17.07 -0.12 6.48
N TRP A 160 16.51 -1.31 6.47
CA TRP A 160 15.32 -1.66 7.23
C TRP A 160 15.57 -2.77 8.27
N ARG A 161 16.81 -3.11 8.54
CA ARG A 161 17.11 -3.96 9.68
C ARG A 161 16.93 -3.12 10.93
N ALA A 162 16.04 -3.56 11.81
CA ALA A 162 15.97 -3.00 13.16
C ALA A 162 17.37 -3.01 13.79
N PRO A 163 17.71 -1.98 14.57
CA PRO A 163 18.98 -1.94 15.28
C PRO A 163 19.13 -3.13 16.23
#